data_a9cc7bdf750fccf01b801a85e71ac3c4
#
_entry.id   a9cc7bdf750fccf01b801a85e71ac3c4
#
_cell.length_a   1.000
_cell.length_b   1.000
_cell.length_c   1.000
_cell.angle_alpha   90.00
_cell.angle_beta   90.00
_cell.angle_gamma   90.00
#
_symmetry.space_group_name_H-M   'P 1'
#
loop_
_entity.id
_entity.type
_entity.pdbx_description
1 polymer ?
#
loop_
_entity_poly.entity_id
_entity_poly.type
_entity_poly.pdbx_seq_one_letter_code
_entity_poly.pdbx_strand_id
1 'polypeptide(L)'
;MTRQSTGPDAGTADEDPSAAGRDNGQLNRSMILQTALRIVDRDGVDGLSMRRLSEAVGRDPVMLYRHVPNKGAVLDGVAELVLAQLSVDSTDPDWAGQLRTVARDFRQLALTHPNVVPLLVTRPLATPLGQRPPGMLRPLEDVLALLISAGFTGEDALHIYRVLFGYLYGHILNELQEVIERPEETDDVLRLGLHRLTITEFPQLRALAPALASYDGAAELDRFLDLLLPGITATLTGRDGQPATV
;
A
#
# COMPACT_ATOMS: atom_id res chain seq x y z
N MET A 1 61.41 55.53 -26.36
CA MET A 1 62.30 54.89 -25.35
C MET A 1 61.40 53.86 -24.64
N THR A 2 61.55 52.63 -25.05
CA THR A 2 62.19 51.53 -24.33
C THR A 2 61.41 51.11 -23.08
N ARG A 3 60.90 49.94 -22.91
CA ARG A 3 61.22 48.55 -23.03
C ARG A 3 60.09 47.80 -22.30
N GLN A 4 59.58 46.76 -22.90
CA GLN A 4 59.82 45.34 -22.60
C GLN A 4 59.37 44.94 -21.18
N SER A 5 58.48 44.02 -21.14
CA SER A 5 58.54 42.56 -21.34
C SER A 5 58.27 41.90 -20.01
N THR A 6 57.43 41.07 -19.86
CA THR A 6 57.52 39.62 -19.86
C THR A 6 56.21 39.05 -19.31
N GLY A 7 55.68 38.18 -20.06
CA GLY A 7 54.55 37.31 -19.61
C GLY A 7 55.10 36.08 -18.89
N PRO A 8 54.49 34.96 -19.00
CA PRO A 8 53.41 34.45 -18.15
C PRO A 8 53.92 33.28 -17.28
N ASP A 9 53.25 32.98 -16.28
CA ASP A 9 53.41 31.65 -15.71
C ASP A 9 52.04 30.99 -15.59
N ALA A 10 51.91 29.91 -16.33
CA ALA A 10 50.78 29.03 -16.34
C ALA A 10 50.88 28.08 -15.13
N GLY A 11 50.19 28.44 -14.07
CA GLY A 11 49.93 27.51 -12.97
C GLY A 11 48.89 26.51 -13.37
N THR A 12 49.34 25.34 -13.75
CA THR A 12 48.50 24.13 -13.85
C THR A 12 47.82 23.89 -12.51
N ALA A 13 46.49 24.13 -12.46
CA ALA A 13 45.67 23.65 -11.37
C ALA A 13 45.65 22.12 -11.48
N ASP A 14 46.32 21.50 -10.51
CA ASP A 14 46.18 20.07 -10.21
C ASP A 14 44.68 19.81 -9.85
N GLU A 15 43.93 19.32 -10.80
CA GLU A 15 42.61 18.77 -10.52
C GLU A 15 42.80 17.47 -9.73
N ASP A 16 42.53 17.57 -8.42
CA ASP A 16 42.47 16.43 -7.51
C ASP A 16 41.33 15.49 -7.94
N PRO A 17 41.60 14.29 -8.49
CA PRO A 17 40.59 13.34 -8.93
C PRO A 17 39.94 12.59 -7.77
N SER A 18 40.02 13.07 -6.53
CA SER A 18 39.50 12.41 -5.32
C SER A 18 38.09 12.83 -4.93
N ALA A 19 37.39 13.65 -5.71
CA ALA A 19 35.99 14.05 -5.42
C ALA A 19 34.93 13.20 -6.12
N ALA A 20 35.34 12.14 -6.81
CA ALA A 20 34.38 11.21 -7.40
C ALA A 20 34.00 10.10 -6.41
N GLY A 21 32.87 10.26 -5.72
CA GLY A 21 31.97 9.18 -5.33
C GLY A 21 32.47 8.19 -4.31
N ARG A 22 32.56 8.57 -3.05
CA ARG A 22 32.27 7.66 -1.95
C ARG A 22 30.92 8.04 -1.35
N ASP A 23 29.86 7.72 -2.06
CA ASP A 23 28.55 7.44 -1.45
C ASP A 23 28.69 6.09 -0.72
N ASN A 24 29.47 6.15 0.35
CA ASN A 24 29.66 5.07 1.29
C ASN A 24 28.36 5.04 2.08
N GLY A 25 27.34 4.29 1.59
CA GLY A 25 25.98 4.19 2.05
C GLY A 25 25.86 4.34 3.56
N GLN A 26 25.68 5.59 3.99
CA GLN A 26 25.46 5.89 5.39
C GLN A 26 24.16 5.21 5.78
N LEU A 27 24.22 4.29 6.76
CA LEU A 27 23.03 3.60 7.26
C LEU A 27 21.98 4.65 7.62
N ASN A 28 20.85 4.57 6.96
CA ASN A 28 19.71 5.43 7.24
C ASN A 28 18.42 4.59 7.39
N ARG A 29 17.39 5.21 7.96
CA ARG A 29 16.11 4.54 8.21
C ARG A 29 15.49 3.99 6.91
N SER A 30 15.55 4.73 5.81
CA SER A 30 14.98 4.31 4.53
C SER A 30 15.63 3.02 4.01
N MET A 31 16.95 2.92 4.01
CA MET A 31 17.67 1.72 3.58
C MET A 31 17.33 0.50 4.46
N ILE A 32 17.22 0.69 5.78
CA ILE A 32 16.81 -0.37 6.70
C ILE A 32 15.41 -0.87 6.36
N LEU A 33 14.45 0.05 6.18
CA LEU A 33 13.06 -0.29 5.90
C LEU A 33 12.88 -0.94 4.52
N GLN A 34 13.58 -0.46 3.49
CA GLN A 34 13.58 -1.09 2.17
C GLN A 34 14.17 -2.51 2.20
N THR A 35 15.23 -2.72 3.01
CA THR A 35 15.78 -4.06 3.19
C THR A 35 14.83 -4.96 3.95
N ALA A 36 14.13 -4.42 4.96
CA ALA A 36 13.10 -5.15 5.69
C ALA A 36 11.92 -5.54 4.78
N LEU A 37 11.47 -4.61 3.91
CA LEU A 37 10.42 -4.89 2.91
C LEU A 37 10.81 -6.06 2.02
N ARG A 38 12.03 -6.08 1.46
CA ARG A 38 12.51 -7.21 0.64
C ARG A 38 12.54 -8.54 1.41
N ILE A 39 12.85 -8.52 2.71
CA ILE A 39 12.82 -9.74 3.54
C ILE A 39 11.38 -10.20 3.73
N VAL A 40 10.46 -9.28 4.03
CA VAL A 40 9.04 -9.59 4.21
C VAL A 40 8.42 -10.11 2.91
N ASP A 41 8.69 -9.48 1.78
CA ASP A 41 8.18 -9.90 0.47
C ASP A 41 8.61 -11.34 0.11
N ARG A 42 9.84 -11.70 0.46
CA ARG A 42 10.37 -13.02 0.14
C ARG A 42 9.95 -14.10 1.13
N ASP A 43 10.00 -13.80 2.43
CA ASP A 43 9.96 -14.81 3.49
C ASP A 43 8.82 -14.59 4.50
N GLY A 44 7.94 -13.63 4.24
CA GLY A 44 6.85 -13.24 5.13
C GLY A 44 7.31 -12.49 6.37
N VAL A 45 6.34 -12.06 7.17
CA VAL A 45 6.56 -11.29 8.43
C VAL A 45 7.38 -12.09 9.44
N ASP A 46 7.17 -13.41 9.50
CA ASP A 46 7.88 -14.30 10.44
C ASP A 46 9.34 -14.49 10.04
N GLY A 47 9.67 -14.35 8.76
CA GLY A 47 11.03 -14.36 8.26
C GLY A 47 11.87 -13.16 8.68
N LEU A 48 11.26 -12.08 9.16
CA LEU A 48 11.96 -10.89 9.62
C LEU A 48 12.40 -11.02 11.08
N SER A 49 13.70 -10.86 11.34
CA SER A 49 14.27 -10.67 12.68
C SER A 49 15.30 -9.54 12.67
N MET A 50 15.55 -8.88 13.81
CA MET A 50 16.55 -7.81 13.91
C MET A 50 17.95 -8.30 13.54
N ARG A 51 18.29 -9.55 13.90
CA ARG A 51 19.56 -10.19 13.52
C ARG A 51 19.67 -10.34 11.99
N ARG A 52 18.65 -10.95 11.38
CA ARG A 52 18.62 -11.16 9.92
C ARG A 52 18.64 -9.85 9.15
N LEU A 53 17.93 -8.82 9.66
CA LEU A 53 17.94 -7.49 9.07
C LEU A 53 19.33 -6.86 9.15
N SER A 54 20.04 -7.01 10.28
CA SER A 54 21.41 -6.48 10.43
C SER A 54 22.40 -7.19 9.49
N GLU A 55 22.30 -8.50 9.36
CA GLU A 55 23.08 -9.30 8.41
C GLU A 55 22.82 -8.83 6.97
N ALA A 56 21.56 -8.64 6.58
CA ALA A 56 21.17 -8.19 5.24
C ALA A 56 21.60 -6.76 4.91
N VAL A 57 21.63 -5.86 5.91
CA VAL A 57 22.13 -4.49 5.76
C VAL A 57 23.66 -4.44 5.83
N GLY A 58 24.34 -5.49 6.30
CA GLY A 58 25.78 -5.54 6.47
C GLY A 58 26.30 -4.65 7.58
N ARG A 59 25.55 -4.51 8.67
CA ARG A 59 25.88 -3.65 9.82
C ARG A 59 25.63 -4.39 11.12
N ASP A 60 26.33 -3.93 12.19
CA ASP A 60 26.12 -4.44 13.53
C ASP A 60 24.68 -4.16 14.03
N PRO A 61 24.02 -5.10 14.73
CA PRO A 61 22.67 -4.88 15.28
C PRO A 61 22.54 -3.59 16.12
N VAL A 62 23.58 -3.22 16.88
CA VAL A 62 23.59 -1.99 17.68
C VAL A 62 23.38 -0.74 16.81
N MET A 63 23.91 -0.74 15.59
CA MET A 63 23.74 0.36 14.65
C MET A 63 22.31 0.47 14.15
N LEU A 64 21.61 -0.65 13.97
CA LEU A 64 20.19 -0.65 13.59
C LEU A 64 19.31 -0.02 14.68
N TYR A 65 19.55 -0.36 15.94
CA TYR A 65 18.74 0.14 17.06
C TYR A 65 18.76 1.66 17.21
N ARG A 66 19.76 2.34 16.65
CA ARG A 66 19.80 3.80 16.58
C ARG A 66 18.78 4.40 15.64
N HIS A 67 18.35 3.64 14.63
CA HIS A 67 17.39 4.08 13.59
C HIS A 67 16.00 3.48 13.78
N VAL A 68 15.92 2.26 14.30
CA VAL A 68 14.68 1.49 14.50
C VAL A 68 14.75 0.76 15.84
N PRO A 69 13.94 1.13 16.84
CA PRO A 69 14.11 0.67 18.22
C PRO A 69 13.78 -0.81 18.43
N ASN A 70 12.96 -1.42 17.57
CA ASN A 70 12.55 -2.82 17.68
C ASN A 70 11.91 -3.33 16.37
N LYS A 71 11.63 -4.65 16.31
CA LYS A 71 10.95 -5.29 15.16
C LYS A 71 9.58 -4.64 14.88
N GLY A 72 8.83 -4.24 15.90
CA GLY A 72 7.53 -3.57 15.72
C GLY A 72 7.66 -2.28 14.92
N ALA A 73 8.63 -1.42 15.28
CA ALA A 73 8.90 -0.17 14.55
C ALA A 73 9.40 -0.41 13.11
N VAL A 74 10.10 -1.52 12.86
CA VAL A 74 10.46 -1.92 11.50
C VAL A 74 9.23 -2.31 10.71
N LEU A 75 8.34 -3.13 11.28
CA LEU A 75 7.10 -3.56 10.61
C LEU A 75 6.15 -2.40 10.35
N ASP A 76 6.04 -1.44 11.28
CA ASP A 76 5.28 -0.20 11.08
C ASP A 76 5.88 0.61 9.92
N GLY A 77 7.20 0.71 9.85
CA GLY A 77 7.89 1.39 8.75
C GLY A 77 7.75 0.68 7.40
N VAL A 78 7.67 -0.65 7.37
CA VAL A 78 7.39 -1.42 6.15
C VAL A 78 5.97 -1.14 5.66
N ALA A 79 4.98 -1.16 6.56
CA ALA A 79 3.60 -0.81 6.20
C ALA A 79 3.51 0.65 5.70
N GLU A 80 4.22 1.58 6.37
CA GLU A 80 4.33 2.98 5.95
C GLU A 80 4.91 3.12 4.54
N LEU A 81 5.99 2.41 4.20
CA LEU A 81 6.60 2.43 2.86
C LEU A 81 5.63 1.97 1.76
N VAL A 82 4.83 0.96 2.02
CA VAL A 82 3.85 0.46 1.04
C VAL A 82 2.70 1.45 0.91
N LEU A 83 2.12 1.92 2.01
CA LEU A 83 1.01 2.87 1.98
C LEU A 83 1.40 4.25 1.43
N ALA A 84 2.65 4.68 1.58
CA ALA A 84 3.14 5.94 1.03
C ALA A 84 3.18 5.97 -0.52
N GLN A 85 2.96 4.84 -1.17
CA GLN A 85 2.83 4.76 -2.63
C GLN A 85 1.40 5.11 -3.10
N LEU A 86 0.42 5.13 -2.20
CA LEU A 86 -0.92 5.63 -2.51
C LEU A 86 -0.90 7.15 -2.64
N SER A 87 -1.51 7.65 -3.69
CA SER A 87 -1.65 9.09 -3.95
C SER A 87 -3.13 9.43 -4.09
N VAL A 88 -3.55 10.48 -3.42
CA VAL A 88 -4.92 11.02 -3.50
C VAL A 88 -4.81 12.52 -3.77
N ASP A 89 -5.38 12.99 -4.86
CA ASP A 89 -5.56 14.42 -5.06
C ASP A 89 -6.83 14.87 -4.35
N SER A 90 -6.65 15.40 -3.14
CA SER A 90 -7.77 15.88 -2.31
C SER A 90 -8.46 17.13 -2.86
N THR A 91 -7.94 17.71 -3.94
CA THR A 91 -8.52 18.90 -4.60
C THR A 91 -9.26 18.57 -5.89
N ASP A 92 -9.21 17.33 -6.36
CA ASP A 92 -9.88 16.89 -7.57
C ASP A 92 -11.41 16.93 -7.39
N PRO A 93 -12.16 17.64 -8.26
CA PRO A 93 -13.61 17.65 -8.23
C PRO A 93 -14.24 16.28 -8.53
N ASP A 94 -13.55 15.38 -9.21
CA ASP A 94 -13.98 13.99 -9.43
C ASP A 94 -13.56 13.08 -8.27
N TRP A 95 -14.14 13.34 -7.11
CA TRP A 95 -13.90 12.53 -5.91
C TRP A 95 -14.20 11.03 -6.13
N ALA A 96 -15.20 10.70 -6.97
CA ALA A 96 -15.57 9.31 -7.25
C ALA A 96 -14.50 8.61 -8.10
N GLY A 97 -13.96 9.30 -9.11
CA GLY A 97 -12.81 8.84 -9.89
C GLY A 97 -11.56 8.67 -9.04
N GLN A 98 -11.29 9.59 -8.11
CA GLN A 98 -10.20 9.48 -7.15
C GLN A 98 -10.35 8.26 -6.24
N LEU A 99 -11.53 8.01 -5.67
CA LEU A 99 -11.76 6.81 -4.85
C LEU A 99 -11.57 5.51 -5.66
N ARG A 100 -11.99 5.50 -6.91
CA ARG A 100 -11.80 4.37 -7.83
C ARG A 100 -10.31 4.12 -8.07
N THR A 101 -9.54 5.17 -8.31
CA THR A 101 -8.09 5.11 -8.51
C THR A 101 -7.41 4.56 -7.25
N VAL A 102 -7.69 5.14 -6.09
CA VAL A 102 -7.14 4.68 -4.79
C VAL A 102 -7.44 3.21 -4.53
N ALA A 103 -8.66 2.76 -4.84
CA ALA A 103 -9.04 1.36 -4.64
C ALA A 103 -8.25 0.40 -5.54
N ARG A 104 -8.06 0.76 -6.81
CA ARG A 104 -7.25 -0.02 -7.77
C ARG A 104 -5.77 -0.02 -7.40
N ASP A 105 -5.23 1.14 -7.01
CA ASP A 105 -3.83 1.27 -6.60
C ASP A 105 -3.56 0.47 -5.32
N PHE A 106 -4.48 0.52 -4.35
CA PHE A 106 -4.38 -0.28 -3.13
C PHE A 106 -4.37 -1.78 -3.44
N ARG A 107 -5.26 -2.25 -4.34
CA ARG A 107 -5.24 -3.63 -4.82
C ARG A 107 -3.92 -3.98 -5.48
N GLN A 108 -3.42 -3.13 -6.39
CA GLN A 108 -2.14 -3.37 -7.08
C GLN A 108 -0.96 -3.47 -6.11
N LEU A 109 -0.90 -2.59 -5.11
CA LEU A 109 0.12 -2.64 -4.05
C LEU A 109 0.04 -3.93 -3.25
N ALA A 110 -1.17 -4.36 -2.89
CA ALA A 110 -1.38 -5.59 -2.14
C ALA A 110 -0.94 -6.84 -2.93
N LEU A 111 -1.20 -6.88 -4.24
CA LEU A 111 -0.74 -7.96 -5.12
C LEU A 111 0.77 -7.92 -5.36
N THR A 112 1.38 -6.74 -5.32
CA THR A 112 2.84 -6.58 -5.43
C THR A 112 3.55 -7.00 -4.14
N HIS A 113 2.91 -6.76 -2.99
CA HIS A 113 3.46 -7.04 -1.65
C HIS A 113 2.52 -7.93 -0.81
N PRO A 114 2.18 -9.16 -1.27
CA PRO A 114 1.16 -10.00 -0.62
C PRO A 114 1.50 -10.31 0.84
N ASN A 115 2.78 -10.49 1.15
CA ASN A 115 3.26 -10.76 2.51
C ASN A 115 3.19 -9.53 3.45
N VAL A 116 2.98 -8.32 2.92
CA VAL A 116 2.77 -7.09 3.71
C VAL A 116 1.29 -6.91 4.08
N VAL A 117 0.36 -7.47 3.31
CA VAL A 117 -1.08 -7.31 3.54
C VAL A 117 -1.52 -7.61 4.97
N PRO A 118 -1.05 -8.69 5.64
CA PRO A 118 -1.36 -8.92 7.05
C PRO A 118 -0.98 -7.74 7.96
N LEU A 119 0.12 -7.04 7.67
CA LEU A 119 0.54 -5.86 8.43
C LEU A 119 -0.44 -4.70 8.24
N LEU A 120 -0.92 -4.47 7.01
CA LEU A 120 -1.86 -3.40 6.70
C LEU A 120 -3.19 -3.57 7.44
N VAL A 121 -3.61 -4.83 7.65
CA VAL A 121 -4.84 -5.17 8.38
C VAL A 121 -4.66 -5.17 9.89
N THR A 122 -3.59 -5.80 10.40
CA THR A 122 -3.44 -6.10 11.84
C THR A 122 -2.72 -5.00 12.62
N ARG A 123 -1.75 -4.30 12.02
CA ARG A 123 -1.00 -3.24 12.73
C ARG A 123 -1.87 -2.07 13.18
N PRO A 124 -2.85 -1.58 12.38
CA PRO A 124 -3.78 -0.57 12.85
C PRO A 124 -4.57 -0.97 14.10
N LEU A 125 -4.85 -2.27 14.29
CA LEU A 125 -5.56 -2.76 15.48
C LEU A 125 -4.68 -2.77 16.74
N ALA A 126 -3.37 -2.91 16.58
CA ALA A 126 -2.42 -3.01 17.68
C ALA A 126 -1.91 -1.63 18.19
N THR A 127 -2.09 -0.55 17.41
CA THR A 127 -1.55 0.78 17.71
C THR A 127 -2.66 1.83 17.71
N PRO A 128 -2.86 2.57 18.81
CA PRO A 128 -3.81 3.68 18.85
C PRO A 128 -3.58 4.68 17.73
N LEU A 129 -4.64 5.26 17.16
CA LEU A 129 -4.58 6.10 15.97
C LEU A 129 -3.52 7.21 16.09
N GLY A 130 -3.51 7.97 17.17
CA GLY A 130 -2.58 9.07 17.39
C GLY A 130 -1.12 8.67 17.64
N GLN A 131 -0.83 7.36 17.72
CA GLN A 131 0.53 6.83 17.88
C GLN A 131 1.06 6.16 16.61
N ARG A 132 0.25 6.12 15.55
CA ARG A 132 0.66 5.55 14.27
C ARG A 132 1.62 6.48 13.54
N PRO A 133 2.59 5.94 12.78
CA PRO A 133 3.45 6.75 11.93
C PRO A 133 2.65 7.63 10.96
N PRO A 134 3.09 8.86 10.68
CA PRO A 134 2.39 9.78 9.77
C PRO A 134 2.07 9.18 8.39
N GLY A 135 2.99 8.39 7.81
CA GLY A 135 2.76 7.75 6.51
C GLY A 135 1.66 6.70 6.51
N MET A 136 1.33 6.11 7.67
CA MET A 136 0.16 5.23 7.81
C MET A 136 -1.16 6.00 7.94
N LEU A 137 -1.11 7.26 8.37
CA LEU A 137 -2.28 8.12 8.53
C LEU A 137 -2.59 8.92 7.27
N ARG A 138 -1.59 9.16 6.42
CA ARG A 138 -1.73 10.02 5.24
C ARG A 138 -2.86 9.57 4.31
N PRO A 139 -2.99 8.29 3.91
CA PRO A 139 -4.09 7.86 3.04
C PRO A 139 -5.48 8.08 3.65
N LEU A 140 -5.61 7.94 4.97
CA LEU A 140 -6.86 8.25 5.67
C LEU A 140 -7.15 9.75 5.59
N GLU A 141 -6.19 10.60 5.94
CA GLU A 141 -6.33 12.05 5.92
C GLU A 141 -6.69 12.57 4.53
N ASP A 142 -5.97 12.09 3.49
CA ASP A 142 -6.17 12.56 2.12
C ASP A 142 -7.55 12.15 1.57
N VAL A 143 -8.03 10.93 1.88
CA VAL A 143 -9.39 10.50 1.50
C VAL A 143 -10.46 11.29 2.25
N LEU A 144 -10.26 11.56 3.55
CA LEU A 144 -11.21 12.40 4.31
C LEU A 144 -11.24 13.84 3.76
N ALA A 145 -10.07 14.42 3.44
CA ALA A 145 -9.98 15.75 2.84
C ALA A 145 -10.68 15.82 1.47
N LEU A 146 -10.48 14.80 0.62
CA LEU A 146 -11.16 14.68 -0.67
C LEU A 146 -12.69 14.71 -0.51
N LEU A 147 -13.21 13.85 0.37
CA LEU A 147 -14.67 13.74 0.58
C LEU A 147 -15.26 15.00 1.21
N ILE A 148 -14.58 15.59 2.18
CA ILE A 148 -15.04 16.85 2.81
C ILE A 148 -15.02 17.99 1.78
N SER A 149 -13.99 18.06 0.92
CA SER A 149 -13.93 19.04 -0.18
C SER A 149 -15.06 18.85 -1.20
N ALA A 150 -15.52 17.60 -1.39
CA ALA A 150 -16.66 17.28 -2.24
C ALA A 150 -18.03 17.59 -1.59
N GLY A 151 -18.06 18.06 -0.33
CA GLY A 151 -19.29 18.48 0.37
C GLY A 151 -19.88 17.46 1.34
N PHE A 152 -19.20 16.32 1.59
CA PHE A 152 -19.64 15.38 2.64
C PHE A 152 -19.36 15.95 4.03
N THR A 153 -20.20 15.61 5.01
CA THR A 153 -19.86 15.88 6.42
C THR A 153 -18.68 15.02 6.86
N GLY A 154 -17.94 15.43 7.89
CA GLY A 154 -16.83 14.64 8.42
C GLY A 154 -17.26 13.24 8.89
N GLU A 155 -18.49 13.09 9.43
CA GLU A 155 -19.03 11.79 9.83
C GLU A 155 -19.29 10.88 8.63
N ASP A 156 -19.88 11.42 7.55
CA ASP A 156 -20.12 10.66 6.32
C ASP A 156 -18.81 10.29 5.63
N ALA A 157 -17.86 11.23 5.54
CA ALA A 157 -16.54 10.98 4.99
C ALA A 157 -15.85 9.82 5.71
N LEU A 158 -15.91 9.81 7.05
CA LEU A 158 -15.35 8.72 7.87
C LEU A 158 -16.11 7.43 7.66
N HIS A 159 -17.43 7.46 7.51
CA HIS A 159 -18.25 6.28 7.23
C HIS A 159 -17.90 5.69 5.85
N ILE A 160 -17.82 6.52 4.82
CA ILE A 160 -17.45 6.12 3.46
C ILE A 160 -16.05 5.49 3.46
N TYR A 161 -15.07 6.13 4.12
CA TYR A 161 -13.74 5.57 4.27
C TYR A 161 -13.76 4.16 4.87
N ARG A 162 -14.50 3.97 5.99
CA ARG A 162 -14.60 2.67 6.67
C ARG A 162 -15.23 1.60 5.79
N VAL A 163 -16.29 1.95 5.04
CA VAL A 163 -16.97 1.02 4.13
C VAL A 163 -16.02 0.61 3.00
N LEU A 164 -15.37 1.59 2.36
CA LEU A 164 -14.46 1.34 1.24
C LEU A 164 -13.26 0.47 1.66
N PHE A 165 -12.52 0.89 2.67
CA PHE A 165 -11.33 0.15 3.10
C PHE A 165 -11.67 -1.17 3.78
N GLY A 166 -12.80 -1.26 4.49
CA GLY A 166 -13.30 -2.53 5.02
C GLY A 166 -13.58 -3.55 3.92
N TYR A 167 -14.18 -3.10 2.81
CA TYR A 167 -14.36 -3.94 1.63
C TYR A 167 -13.01 -4.30 0.97
N LEU A 168 -12.14 -3.31 0.74
CA LEU A 168 -10.84 -3.52 0.08
C LEU A 168 -9.99 -4.57 0.82
N TYR A 169 -9.92 -4.51 2.14
CA TYR A 169 -9.19 -5.52 2.92
C TYR A 169 -9.76 -6.91 2.72
N GLY A 170 -11.10 -7.07 2.80
CA GLY A 170 -11.74 -8.36 2.60
C GLY A 170 -11.57 -8.89 1.17
N HIS A 171 -11.74 -8.01 0.18
CA HIS A 171 -11.56 -8.32 -1.23
C HIS A 171 -10.15 -8.84 -1.53
N ILE A 172 -9.11 -8.11 -1.07
CA ILE A 172 -7.71 -8.49 -1.27
C ILE A 172 -7.37 -9.80 -0.57
N LEU A 173 -7.85 -10.01 0.66
CA LEU A 173 -7.62 -11.28 1.36
C LEU A 173 -8.23 -12.46 0.60
N ASN A 174 -9.43 -12.30 0.04
CA ASN A 174 -10.05 -13.34 -0.79
C ASN A 174 -9.23 -13.57 -2.06
N GLU A 175 -8.83 -12.51 -2.77
CA GLU A 175 -8.04 -12.62 -4.00
C GLU A 175 -6.68 -13.31 -3.76
N LEU A 176 -6.00 -12.98 -2.67
CA LEU A 176 -4.72 -13.61 -2.32
C LEU A 176 -4.87 -15.09 -1.95
N GLN A 177 -6.01 -15.49 -1.37
CA GLN A 177 -6.28 -16.91 -1.12
C GLN A 177 -6.39 -17.69 -2.43
N GLU A 178 -7.07 -17.13 -3.44
CA GLU A 178 -7.19 -17.74 -4.76
C GLU A 178 -5.82 -17.91 -5.45
N VAL A 179 -4.90 -16.92 -5.28
CA VAL A 179 -3.56 -16.97 -5.89
C VAL A 179 -2.62 -17.94 -5.17
N ILE A 180 -2.76 -18.13 -3.85
CA ILE A 180 -1.81 -18.90 -3.03
C ILE A 180 -2.14 -20.39 -3.02
N GLU A 181 -3.39 -20.79 -3.25
CA GLU A 181 -3.80 -22.18 -3.18
C GLU A 181 -3.55 -22.96 -4.49
N ARG A 182 -2.30 -23.41 -4.67
CA ARG A 182 -1.84 -24.48 -5.57
C ARG A 182 -1.78 -24.19 -7.07
N PRO A 183 -0.63 -23.71 -7.56
CA PRO A 183 -0.37 -23.54 -8.99
C PRO A 183 -0.23 -24.89 -9.75
N GLU A 184 -0.35 -26.03 -9.08
CA GLU A 184 -0.09 -27.34 -9.66
C GLU A 184 -1.32 -27.96 -10.36
N GLU A 185 -2.54 -27.52 -10.05
CA GLU A 185 -3.74 -27.94 -10.77
C GLU A 185 -4.15 -26.89 -11.81
N THR A 186 -4.09 -27.28 -13.08
CA THR A 186 -4.40 -26.42 -14.24
C THR A 186 -5.91 -26.28 -14.50
N ASP A 187 -6.74 -27.14 -13.91
CA ASP A 187 -8.20 -27.09 -14.00
C ASP A 187 -8.78 -26.47 -12.72
N ASP A 188 -9.27 -25.25 -12.84
CA ASP A 188 -9.78 -24.46 -11.71
C ASP A 188 -11.00 -25.12 -11.03
N VAL A 189 -11.84 -25.83 -11.80
CA VAL A 189 -12.99 -26.56 -11.23
C VAL A 189 -12.52 -27.75 -10.38
N LEU A 190 -11.44 -28.43 -10.82
CA LEU A 190 -10.81 -29.53 -10.07
C LEU A 190 -10.10 -28.98 -8.82
N ARG A 191 -9.39 -27.87 -8.94
CA ARG A 191 -8.70 -27.18 -7.85
C ARG A 191 -9.68 -26.84 -6.71
N LEU A 192 -10.85 -26.30 -7.02
CA LEU A 192 -11.88 -26.00 -6.02
C LEU A 192 -12.60 -27.25 -5.49
N GLY A 193 -12.39 -28.42 -6.08
CA GLY A 193 -13.03 -29.65 -5.65
C GLY A 193 -14.58 -29.67 -5.77
N LEU A 194 -15.15 -28.73 -6.50
CA LEU A 194 -16.60 -28.54 -6.62
C LEU A 194 -17.31 -29.76 -7.24
N HIS A 195 -16.62 -30.55 -8.06
CA HIS A 195 -17.12 -31.78 -8.63
C HIS A 195 -17.47 -32.85 -7.58
N ARG A 196 -16.89 -32.75 -6.36
CA ARG A 196 -17.16 -33.68 -5.24
C ARG A 196 -18.44 -33.36 -4.50
N LEU A 197 -19.01 -32.16 -4.70
CA LEU A 197 -20.27 -31.78 -4.08
C LEU A 197 -21.45 -32.49 -4.76
N THR A 198 -22.35 -33.06 -3.97
CA THR A 198 -23.60 -33.65 -4.49
C THR A 198 -24.55 -32.57 -4.99
N ILE A 199 -25.07 -32.75 -6.20
CA ILE A 199 -25.96 -31.76 -6.84
C ILE A 199 -27.29 -31.58 -6.08
N THR A 200 -27.75 -32.64 -5.41
CA THR A 200 -28.98 -32.61 -4.60
C THR A 200 -28.84 -31.81 -3.31
N GLU A 201 -27.63 -31.75 -2.75
CA GLU A 201 -27.36 -31.07 -1.51
C GLU A 201 -26.85 -29.63 -1.73
N PHE A 202 -26.04 -29.42 -2.80
CA PHE A 202 -25.43 -28.15 -3.14
C PHE A 202 -25.70 -27.72 -4.60
N PRO A 203 -26.99 -27.59 -5.02
CA PRO A 203 -27.31 -27.32 -6.41
C PRO A 203 -26.77 -26.00 -6.93
N GLN A 204 -26.75 -24.93 -6.11
CA GLN A 204 -26.28 -23.62 -6.52
C GLN A 204 -24.74 -23.59 -6.68
N LEU A 205 -23.99 -24.19 -5.76
CA LEU A 205 -22.52 -24.27 -5.86
C LEU A 205 -22.12 -25.08 -7.10
N ARG A 206 -22.86 -26.16 -7.41
CA ARG A 206 -22.63 -26.95 -8.62
C ARG A 206 -22.94 -26.17 -9.89
N ALA A 207 -24.05 -25.43 -9.93
CA ALA A 207 -24.44 -24.62 -11.08
C ALA A 207 -23.46 -23.46 -11.34
N LEU A 208 -22.91 -22.90 -10.27
CA LEU A 208 -21.97 -21.75 -10.33
C LEU A 208 -20.48 -22.18 -10.38
N ALA A 209 -20.18 -23.49 -10.47
CA ALA A 209 -18.82 -23.99 -10.47
C ALA A 209 -17.89 -23.30 -11.49
N PRO A 210 -18.28 -23.05 -12.76
CA PRO A 210 -17.44 -22.33 -13.71
C PRO A 210 -17.18 -20.88 -13.27
N ALA A 211 -18.18 -20.19 -12.73
CA ALA A 211 -18.04 -18.80 -12.25
C ALA A 211 -17.18 -18.70 -11.00
N LEU A 212 -17.30 -19.67 -10.08
CA LEU A 212 -16.45 -19.78 -8.90
C LEU A 212 -14.98 -20.06 -9.27
N ALA A 213 -14.76 -20.81 -10.35
CA ALA A 213 -13.44 -21.15 -10.84
C ALA A 213 -12.76 -19.99 -11.61
N SER A 214 -13.52 -19.07 -12.18
CA SER A 214 -13.03 -17.94 -12.99
C SER A 214 -13.03 -16.63 -12.21
N TYR A 215 -12.33 -16.58 -11.08
CA TYR A 215 -12.25 -15.35 -10.27
C TYR A 215 -11.36 -14.29 -10.96
N ASP A 216 -11.95 -13.12 -11.22
CA ASP A 216 -11.24 -11.93 -11.70
C ASP A 216 -11.38 -10.80 -10.65
N GLY A 217 -10.37 -10.67 -9.80
CA GLY A 217 -10.38 -9.69 -8.71
C GLY A 217 -10.44 -8.24 -9.18
N ALA A 218 -9.94 -7.90 -10.38
CA ALA A 218 -10.05 -6.56 -10.92
C ALA A 218 -11.50 -6.25 -11.34
N ALA A 219 -12.14 -7.19 -12.05
CA ALA A 219 -13.52 -7.04 -12.47
C ALA A 219 -14.49 -7.03 -11.27
N GLU A 220 -14.24 -7.84 -10.25
CA GLU A 220 -15.04 -7.84 -9.01
C GLU A 220 -14.91 -6.52 -8.24
N LEU A 221 -13.69 -5.96 -8.14
CA LEU A 221 -13.49 -4.64 -7.54
C LEU A 221 -14.24 -3.55 -8.30
N ASP A 222 -14.16 -3.53 -9.63
CA ASP A 222 -14.85 -2.53 -10.44
C ASP A 222 -16.37 -2.63 -10.31
N ARG A 223 -16.94 -3.85 -10.29
CA ARG A 223 -18.38 -4.07 -10.05
C ARG A 223 -18.82 -3.54 -8.68
N PHE A 224 -18.03 -3.78 -7.65
CA PHE A 224 -18.32 -3.23 -6.33
C PHE A 224 -18.32 -1.70 -6.33
N LEU A 225 -17.32 -1.07 -6.94
CA LEU A 225 -17.23 0.38 -7.04
C LEU A 225 -18.39 0.98 -7.84
N ASP A 226 -18.86 0.27 -8.89
CA ASP A 226 -20.04 0.66 -9.67
C ASP A 226 -21.35 0.59 -8.88
N LEU A 227 -21.41 -0.25 -7.85
CA LEU A 227 -22.54 -0.30 -6.92
C LEU A 227 -22.41 0.73 -5.80
N LEU A 228 -21.21 0.89 -5.25
CA LEU A 228 -20.96 1.73 -4.08
C LEU A 228 -21.03 3.23 -4.41
N LEU A 229 -20.31 3.68 -5.44
CA LEU A 229 -20.13 5.11 -5.72
C LEU A 229 -21.43 5.83 -6.06
N PRO A 230 -22.38 5.27 -6.85
CA PRO A 230 -23.68 5.90 -7.06
C PRO A 230 -24.51 6.00 -5.77
N GLY A 231 -24.43 4.99 -4.88
CA GLY A 231 -25.07 5.02 -3.57
C GLY A 231 -24.55 6.13 -2.69
N ILE A 232 -23.23 6.36 -2.69
CA ILE A 232 -22.60 7.47 -1.99
C ILE A 232 -23.05 8.82 -2.58
N THR A 233 -23.08 8.96 -3.90
CA THR A 233 -23.55 10.18 -4.59
C THR A 233 -25.00 10.53 -4.18
N ALA A 234 -25.86 9.51 -4.08
CA ALA A 234 -27.26 9.72 -3.67
C ALA A 234 -27.39 10.31 -2.25
N THR A 235 -26.42 10.07 -1.36
CA THR A 235 -26.43 10.67 -0.01
C THR A 235 -26.15 12.17 -0.03
N LEU A 236 -25.35 12.68 -0.97
CA LEU A 236 -25.15 14.12 -1.18
C LEU A 236 -26.41 14.79 -1.72
N THR A 237 -26.97 14.26 -2.81
CA THR A 237 -28.13 14.85 -3.48
C THR A 237 -29.41 14.79 -2.65
N GLY A 238 -29.58 13.77 -1.78
CA GLY A 238 -30.72 13.66 -0.88
C GLY A 238 -30.75 14.69 0.23
N ARG A 239 -29.61 15.31 0.57
CA ARG A 239 -29.51 16.36 1.60
C ARG A 239 -29.86 17.76 1.10
N ASP A 240 -29.62 18.05 -0.17
CA ASP A 240 -29.97 19.33 -0.77
C ASP A 240 -31.49 19.57 -0.83
N GLY A 241 -32.29 18.52 -0.59
CA GLY A 241 -33.78 18.59 -0.56
C GLY A 241 -34.42 18.60 0.83
N GLN A 242 -33.65 18.51 1.93
CA GLN A 242 -34.21 18.48 3.28
C GLN A 242 -33.93 19.80 3.99
N PRO A 243 -34.99 20.63 4.30
CA PRO A 243 -34.78 21.83 5.06
C PRO A 243 -34.22 21.48 6.45
N ALA A 244 -33.17 22.22 6.86
CA ALA A 244 -32.56 22.08 8.16
C ALA A 244 -33.67 22.19 9.25
N THR A 245 -33.93 21.09 9.92
CA THR A 245 -34.77 21.08 11.12
C THR A 245 -33.94 21.70 12.24
N VAL A 246 -34.36 22.90 12.65
CA VAL A 246 -33.83 23.67 13.78
C VAL A 246 -34.15 22.95 15.09
#